data_8a8bbfd33b620b8a4890b58e801056ee
#
_entry.id   8a8bbfd33b620b8a4890b58e801056ee
#
_cell.length_a   1.000
_cell.length_b   1.000
_cell.length_c   1.000
_cell.angle_alpha   90.00
_cell.angle_beta   90.00
_cell.angle_gamma   90.00
#
_symmetry.space_group_name_H-M   'P 1'
#
loop_
_entity.id
_entity.type
_entity.pdbx_description
1 polymer ?
#
loop_
_entity_poly.entity_id
_entity_poly.type
_entity_poly.pdbx_seq_one_letter_code
_entity_poly.pdbx_strand_id
1 'polypeptide(L)'
;EAPAVPRPPFFGVRVEEGLDLATIAHYVNKLALYRGQWGYSRKGLSREAWQALVEREAEPVFQRLLKEAMAEGWLEPKVLYGFFPVAREGEELLVFSPETGEVLERFRFPRQRGGGLSLVDYFRPRFAAPLGDEADWMPKEAFRAGARDVLGVQLVTMGEAPSRKAQA
;
A
#
# COMPACT_ATOMS: atom_id res chain seq x y z
N GLU A 1 -5.88 9.75 24.29
CA GLU A 1 -5.27 10.86 23.54
C GLU A 1 -4.95 10.38 22.12
N ALA A 2 -5.37 11.12 21.11
CA ALA A 2 -5.08 10.74 19.72
C ALA A 2 -3.58 10.95 19.47
N PRO A 3 -2.89 10.00 18.77
CA PRO A 3 -1.49 10.17 18.46
C PRO A 3 -1.25 11.35 17.50
N ALA A 4 -0.09 11.99 17.59
CA ALA A 4 0.33 12.99 16.62
C ALA A 4 0.41 12.37 15.21
N VAL A 5 0.13 13.18 14.20
CA VAL A 5 0.18 12.75 12.79
C VAL A 5 1.64 12.56 12.39
N PRO A 6 2.04 11.38 11.87
CA PRO A 6 3.41 11.17 11.42
C PRO A 6 3.77 12.09 10.25
N ARG A 7 4.90 12.79 10.37
CA ARG A 7 5.42 13.60 9.28
C ARG A 7 5.90 12.72 8.13
N PRO A 8 5.37 12.87 6.90
CA PRO A 8 5.83 12.09 5.76
C PRO A 8 7.20 12.61 5.27
N PRO A 9 7.98 11.79 4.55
CA PRO A 9 9.28 12.18 4.01
C PRO A 9 9.19 13.23 2.90
N PHE A 10 8.04 13.34 2.23
CA PHE A 10 7.72 14.32 1.19
C PHE A 10 6.21 14.41 1.00
N PHE A 11 5.75 15.38 0.23
CA PHE A 11 4.39 15.43 -0.30
C PHE A 11 4.39 15.33 -1.83
N GLY A 12 3.25 14.92 -2.41
CA GLY A 12 3.12 14.64 -3.82
C GLY A 12 3.47 13.19 -4.16
N VAL A 13 3.89 12.95 -5.39
CA VAL A 13 4.08 11.60 -5.96
C VAL A 13 5.53 11.38 -6.35
N ARG A 14 6.01 10.14 -6.17
CA ARG A 14 7.29 9.64 -6.71
C ARG A 14 7.08 8.33 -7.44
N VAL A 15 7.91 8.09 -8.43
CA VAL A 15 7.97 6.85 -9.19
C VAL A 15 9.34 6.23 -8.96
N GLU A 16 9.36 4.95 -8.58
CA GLU A 16 10.58 4.16 -8.46
C GLU A 16 10.52 3.04 -9.51
N GLU A 17 11.56 2.95 -10.33
CA GLU A 17 11.72 1.94 -11.38
C GLU A 17 13.07 1.23 -11.20
N GLY A 18 13.24 0.12 -11.89
CA GLY A 18 14.50 -0.64 -11.85
C GLY A 18 14.81 -1.25 -10.48
N LEU A 19 13.77 -1.57 -9.71
CA LEU A 19 13.92 -2.19 -8.41
C LEU A 19 14.54 -3.59 -8.54
N ASP A 20 15.52 -3.89 -7.69
CA ASP A 20 16.19 -5.19 -7.68
C ASP A 20 15.24 -6.30 -7.24
N LEU A 21 15.01 -7.28 -8.14
CA LEU A 21 14.12 -8.41 -7.88
C LEU A 21 14.59 -9.30 -6.73
N ALA A 22 15.90 -9.44 -6.50
CA ALA A 22 16.42 -10.23 -5.39
C ALA A 22 16.04 -9.58 -4.05
N THR A 23 16.17 -8.26 -3.97
CA THR A 23 15.74 -7.48 -2.80
C THR A 23 14.23 -7.62 -2.59
N ILE A 24 13.41 -7.45 -3.63
CA ILE A 24 11.94 -7.61 -3.52
C ILE A 24 11.57 -9.01 -3.05
N ALA A 25 12.21 -10.06 -3.61
CA ALA A 25 11.95 -11.45 -3.27
C ALA A 25 12.17 -11.75 -1.78
N HIS A 26 13.11 -11.04 -1.14
CA HIS A 26 13.36 -11.16 0.30
C HIS A 26 12.14 -10.73 1.14
N TYR A 27 11.35 -9.78 0.67
CA TYR A 27 10.16 -9.28 1.36
C TYR A 27 8.86 -9.99 0.97
N VAL A 28 8.91 -10.98 0.07
CA VAL A 28 7.72 -11.75 -0.31
C VAL A 28 7.20 -12.54 0.89
N ASN A 29 5.93 -12.34 1.22
CA ASN A 29 5.25 -13.18 2.20
C ASN A 29 4.96 -14.56 1.59
N LYS A 30 5.98 -15.46 1.65
CA LYS A 30 5.90 -16.80 1.09
C LYS A 30 4.75 -17.62 1.66
N LEU A 31 4.39 -17.40 2.93
CA LEU A 31 3.25 -18.08 3.53
C LEU A 31 1.94 -17.72 2.84
N ALA A 32 1.72 -16.43 2.60
CA ALA A 32 0.53 -15.96 1.87
C ALA A 32 0.55 -16.43 0.42
N LEU A 33 1.71 -16.39 -0.25
CA LEU A 33 1.88 -16.88 -1.61
C LEU A 33 1.54 -18.36 -1.73
N TYR A 34 2.19 -19.21 -0.93
CA TYR A 34 2.04 -20.65 -1.05
C TYR A 34 0.65 -21.15 -0.64
N ARG A 35 0.11 -20.62 0.47
CA ARG A 35 -1.23 -21.03 0.93
C ARG A 35 -2.37 -20.34 0.18
N GLY A 36 -2.26 -19.05 -0.03
CA GLY A 36 -3.36 -18.24 -0.55
C GLY A 36 -3.43 -18.25 -2.08
N GLN A 37 -2.29 -18.17 -2.76
CA GLN A 37 -2.24 -18.05 -4.22
C GLN A 37 -1.95 -19.38 -4.92
N TRP A 38 -1.00 -20.17 -4.40
CA TRP A 38 -0.58 -21.43 -5.03
C TRP A 38 -1.32 -22.66 -4.53
N GLY A 39 -2.18 -22.51 -3.52
CA GLY A 39 -3.06 -23.59 -3.07
C GLY A 39 -2.41 -24.67 -2.21
N TYR A 40 -1.19 -24.47 -1.71
CA TYR A 40 -0.57 -25.41 -0.77
C TYR A 40 -1.25 -25.35 0.60
N SER A 41 -2.44 -25.92 0.68
CA SER A 41 -3.26 -25.89 1.89
C SER A 41 -2.64 -26.70 3.02
N ARG A 42 -2.76 -26.19 4.25
CA ARG A 42 -2.38 -26.92 5.47
C ARG A 42 -3.46 -27.90 5.95
N LYS A 43 -4.62 -27.94 5.29
CA LYS A 43 -5.78 -28.72 5.74
C LYS A 43 -5.41 -30.22 5.87
N GLY A 44 -5.56 -30.75 7.08
CA GLY A 44 -5.24 -32.16 7.36
C GLY A 44 -3.76 -32.49 7.61
N LEU A 45 -2.86 -31.51 7.58
CA LEU A 45 -1.44 -31.69 7.82
C LEU A 45 -1.00 -31.08 9.16
N SER A 46 -0.03 -31.72 9.83
CA SER A 46 0.70 -31.09 10.92
C SER A 46 1.51 -29.89 10.40
N ARG A 47 2.04 -29.08 11.31
CA ARG A 47 2.90 -27.93 10.92
C ARG A 47 4.16 -28.42 10.20
N GLU A 48 4.78 -29.45 10.73
CA GLU A 48 6.02 -30.03 10.21
C GLU A 48 5.80 -30.70 8.86
N ALA A 49 4.72 -31.47 8.70
CA ALA A 49 4.37 -32.09 7.42
C ALA A 49 4.08 -31.06 6.33
N TRP A 50 3.37 -29.97 6.67
CA TRP A 50 3.11 -28.88 5.73
C TRP A 50 4.41 -28.14 5.37
N GLN A 51 5.30 -27.90 6.33
CA GLN A 51 6.59 -27.26 6.07
C GLN A 51 7.45 -28.11 5.13
N ALA A 52 7.54 -29.42 5.38
CA ALA A 52 8.25 -30.34 4.50
C ALA A 52 7.67 -30.38 3.07
N LEU A 53 6.33 -30.28 2.93
CA LEU A 53 5.68 -30.18 1.63
C LEU A 53 6.09 -28.90 0.89
N VAL A 54 6.05 -27.77 1.57
CA VAL A 54 6.43 -26.46 0.99
C VAL A 54 7.90 -26.45 0.56
N GLU A 55 8.80 -26.95 1.40
CA GLU A 55 10.24 -27.01 1.09
C GLU A 55 10.54 -27.92 -0.10
N ARG A 56 9.80 -29.02 -0.24
CA ARG A 56 9.98 -29.98 -1.33
C ARG A 56 9.36 -29.51 -2.64
N GLU A 57 8.20 -28.87 -2.63
CA GLU A 57 7.41 -28.62 -3.83
C GLU A 57 7.29 -27.12 -4.19
N ALA A 58 6.94 -26.26 -3.23
CA ALA A 58 6.67 -24.86 -3.50
C ALA A 58 7.95 -24.00 -3.63
N GLU A 59 8.88 -24.19 -2.69
CA GLU A 59 10.12 -23.39 -2.68
C GLU A 59 10.98 -23.58 -3.94
N PRO A 60 11.18 -24.81 -4.47
CA PRO A 60 11.93 -25.00 -5.72
C PRO A 60 11.26 -24.30 -6.92
N VAL A 61 9.93 -24.29 -6.98
CA VAL A 61 9.18 -23.55 -8.03
C VAL A 61 9.41 -22.06 -7.90
N PHE A 62 9.30 -21.51 -6.69
CA PHE A 62 9.55 -20.10 -6.43
C PHE A 62 10.96 -19.66 -6.86
N GLN A 63 11.97 -20.45 -6.46
CA GLN A 63 13.37 -20.15 -6.79
C GLN A 63 13.64 -20.23 -8.29
N ARG A 64 13.05 -21.21 -8.97
CA ARG A 64 13.16 -21.35 -10.43
C ARG A 64 12.54 -20.13 -11.13
N LEU A 65 11.29 -19.77 -10.79
CA LEU A 65 10.60 -18.64 -11.41
C LEU A 65 11.30 -17.33 -11.15
N LEU A 66 11.83 -17.13 -9.94
CA LEU A 66 12.61 -15.92 -9.62
C LEU A 66 13.89 -15.86 -10.47
N LYS A 67 14.61 -16.97 -10.60
CA LYS A 67 15.83 -17.05 -11.43
C LYS A 67 15.53 -16.78 -12.91
N GLU A 68 14.45 -17.35 -13.44
CA GLU A 68 13.99 -17.09 -14.80
C GLU A 68 13.61 -15.61 -14.99
N ALA A 69 12.86 -15.02 -14.04
CA ALA A 69 12.47 -13.62 -14.10
C ALA A 69 13.67 -12.68 -14.12
N MET A 70 14.69 -12.97 -13.32
CA MET A 70 15.93 -12.20 -13.30
C MET A 70 16.76 -12.36 -14.58
N ALA A 71 16.82 -13.57 -15.15
CA ALA A 71 17.59 -13.86 -16.35
C ALA A 71 16.95 -13.30 -17.64
N GLU A 72 15.63 -13.39 -17.73
CA GLU A 72 14.86 -13.00 -18.92
C GLU A 72 14.25 -11.58 -18.82
N GLY A 73 14.28 -10.97 -17.63
CA GLY A 73 13.80 -9.60 -17.43
C GLY A 73 12.29 -9.41 -17.65
N TRP A 74 11.46 -10.46 -17.45
CA TRP A 74 10.03 -10.34 -17.68
C TRP A 74 9.23 -9.82 -16.47
N LEU A 75 9.85 -9.67 -15.30
CA LEU A 75 9.31 -8.90 -14.18
C LEU A 75 9.97 -7.52 -14.15
N GLU A 76 9.18 -6.49 -14.38
CA GLU A 76 9.60 -5.09 -14.36
C GLU A 76 8.89 -4.35 -13.22
N PRO A 77 9.39 -4.49 -11.98
CA PRO A 77 8.73 -3.88 -10.83
C PRO A 77 8.84 -2.36 -10.91
N LYS A 78 7.68 -1.70 -10.81
CA LYS A 78 7.57 -0.26 -10.69
C LYS A 78 6.61 0.07 -9.57
N VAL A 79 6.91 1.10 -8.81
CA VAL A 79 6.02 1.63 -7.79
C VAL A 79 5.85 3.13 -7.97
N LEU A 80 4.59 3.55 -7.99
CA LEU A 80 4.21 4.94 -7.83
C LEU A 80 3.65 5.07 -6.42
N TYR A 81 4.18 5.99 -5.64
CA TYR A 81 3.70 6.22 -4.28
C TYR A 81 3.74 7.71 -3.95
N GLY A 82 2.93 8.09 -2.98
CA GLY A 82 2.84 9.50 -2.61
C GLY A 82 2.18 9.71 -1.27
N PHE A 83 2.36 10.92 -0.77
CA PHE A 83 1.74 11.38 0.47
C PHE A 83 0.98 12.66 0.20
N PHE A 84 -0.26 12.71 0.67
CA PHE A 84 -1.15 13.84 0.44
C PHE A 84 -1.73 14.33 1.76
N PRO A 85 -1.83 15.66 1.93
CA PRO A 85 -2.62 16.24 3.02
C PRO A 85 -4.07 15.85 2.86
N VAL A 86 -4.72 15.41 3.93
CA VAL A 86 -6.13 15.01 3.91
C VAL A 86 -6.88 15.53 5.12
N ALA A 87 -8.20 15.49 5.04
CA ALA A 87 -9.10 15.67 6.17
C ALA A 87 -10.42 14.97 5.92
N ARG A 88 -11.09 14.57 6.99
CA ARG A 88 -12.46 14.07 6.95
C ARG A 88 -13.47 15.20 6.93
N GLU A 89 -14.47 15.10 6.06
CA GLU A 89 -15.66 15.94 6.05
C GLU A 89 -16.91 15.04 5.94
N GLY A 90 -17.59 14.80 7.07
CA GLY A 90 -18.70 13.83 7.11
C GLY A 90 -18.26 12.39 6.81
N GLU A 91 -18.79 11.81 5.72
CA GLU A 91 -18.43 10.48 5.21
C GLU A 91 -17.36 10.53 4.10
N GLU A 92 -16.82 11.71 3.84
CA GLU A 92 -15.83 11.90 2.78
C GLU A 92 -14.43 12.13 3.34
N LEU A 93 -13.44 11.58 2.66
CA LEU A 93 -12.03 11.92 2.81
C LEU A 93 -11.66 12.88 1.69
N LEU A 94 -11.30 14.09 2.06
CA LEU A 94 -10.82 15.12 1.14
C LEU A 94 -9.31 14.97 1.00
N VAL A 95 -8.84 14.90 -0.24
CA VAL A 95 -7.42 14.90 -0.60
C VAL A 95 -7.05 16.26 -1.16
N PHE A 96 -6.07 16.92 -0.56
CA PHE A 96 -5.68 18.28 -0.94
C PHE A 96 -4.39 18.29 -1.77
N SER A 97 -4.32 19.23 -2.71
CA SER A 97 -3.05 19.58 -3.37
C SER A 97 -2.06 20.12 -2.35
N PRO A 98 -0.85 19.55 -2.28
CA PRO A 98 0.20 20.12 -1.42
C PRO A 98 0.60 21.55 -1.82
N GLU A 99 0.49 21.89 -3.10
CA GLU A 99 0.93 23.15 -3.66
C GLU A 99 -0.12 24.26 -3.50
N THR A 100 -1.39 23.95 -3.84
CA THR A 100 -2.46 24.96 -3.91
C THR A 100 -3.45 24.88 -2.77
N GLY A 101 -3.54 23.75 -2.06
CA GLY A 101 -4.57 23.50 -1.05
C GLY A 101 -5.96 23.21 -1.64
N GLU A 102 -6.10 23.14 -2.96
CA GLU A 102 -7.35 22.75 -3.60
C GLU A 102 -7.67 21.27 -3.32
N VAL A 103 -8.94 20.93 -3.29
CA VAL A 103 -9.37 19.54 -3.17
C VAL A 103 -9.18 18.85 -4.51
N LEU A 104 -8.23 17.91 -4.57
CA LEU A 104 -7.94 17.10 -5.74
C LEU A 104 -8.96 15.99 -5.94
N GLU A 105 -9.38 15.37 -4.83
CA GLU A 105 -10.29 14.22 -4.88
C GLU A 105 -11.11 14.11 -3.59
N ARG A 106 -12.27 13.45 -3.69
CA ARG A 106 -13.19 13.15 -2.60
C ARG A 106 -13.55 11.67 -2.63
N PHE A 107 -13.11 10.93 -1.62
CA PHE A 107 -13.46 9.53 -1.46
C PHE A 107 -14.58 9.38 -0.46
N ARG A 108 -15.74 8.90 -0.91
CA ARG A 108 -16.87 8.64 -0.02
C ARG A 108 -16.80 7.23 0.53
N PHE A 109 -16.87 7.12 1.86
CA PHE A 109 -16.89 5.87 2.61
C PHE A 109 -18.20 5.72 3.37
N PRO A 110 -19.26 5.16 2.74
CA PRO A 110 -20.56 5.03 3.38
C PRO A 110 -20.47 4.14 4.62
N ARG A 111 -21.23 4.50 5.64
CA ARG A 111 -21.28 3.73 6.88
C ARG A 111 -21.98 2.40 6.70
N GLN A 112 -21.51 1.38 7.40
CA GLN A 112 -22.16 0.08 7.44
C GLN A 112 -23.50 0.19 8.16
N ARG A 113 -24.53 -0.54 7.69
CA ARG A 113 -25.88 -0.54 8.29
C ARG A 113 -25.91 -0.95 9.77
N GLY A 114 -24.93 -1.69 10.25
CA GLY A 114 -24.79 -2.16 11.63
C GLY A 114 -24.04 -1.21 12.59
N GLY A 115 -23.68 0.01 12.17
CA GLY A 115 -23.03 1.01 13.04
C GLY A 115 -21.56 0.79 13.32
N GLY A 116 -20.82 0.10 12.45
CA GLY A 116 -19.34 -0.03 12.54
C GLY A 116 -18.58 1.23 12.13
N LEU A 117 -17.28 1.28 12.46
CA LEU A 117 -16.38 2.33 11.98
C LEU A 117 -16.21 2.22 10.47
N SER A 118 -16.24 3.37 9.80
CA SER A 118 -15.84 3.53 8.41
C SER A 118 -14.34 3.90 8.33
N LEU A 119 -13.69 3.65 7.19
CA LEU A 119 -12.29 4.05 7.00
C LEU A 119 -12.07 5.54 7.27
N VAL A 120 -13.03 6.38 6.92
CA VAL A 120 -12.95 7.82 7.13
C VAL A 120 -12.88 8.22 8.61
N ASP A 121 -13.36 7.39 9.54
CA ASP A 121 -13.34 7.68 10.97
C ASP A 121 -11.92 7.64 11.58
N TYR A 122 -10.97 7.06 10.88
CA TYR A 122 -9.57 7.04 11.29
C TYR A 122 -8.83 8.33 10.92
N PHE A 123 -9.46 9.21 10.13
CA PHE A 123 -8.88 10.49 9.75
C PHE A 123 -9.49 11.63 10.55
N ARG A 124 -8.69 12.66 10.75
CA ARG A 124 -9.07 13.85 11.52
C ARG A 124 -10.06 14.73 10.78
N PRO A 125 -11.02 15.33 11.50
CA PRO A 125 -11.96 16.25 10.89
C PRO A 125 -11.25 17.47 10.27
N ARG A 126 -11.82 17.97 9.18
CA ARG A 126 -11.42 19.23 8.56
C ARG A 126 -11.45 20.38 9.58
N PHE A 127 -10.42 21.23 9.60
CA PHE A 127 -10.24 22.33 10.55
C PHE A 127 -10.16 21.93 12.03
N ALA A 128 -9.97 20.67 12.37
CA ALA A 128 -9.71 20.28 13.76
C ALA A 128 -8.48 21.00 14.32
N ALA A 129 -8.42 21.17 15.63
CA ALA A 129 -7.23 21.73 16.27
C ALA A 129 -6.00 20.84 16.01
N PRO A 130 -4.82 21.38 15.74
CA PRO A 130 -3.59 20.61 15.64
C PRO A 130 -3.34 19.81 16.93
N LEU A 131 -2.79 18.59 16.80
CA LEU A 131 -2.41 17.74 17.94
C LEU A 131 -0.93 17.87 18.30
N GLY A 132 -0.12 18.40 17.40
CA GLY A 132 1.32 18.58 17.55
C GLY A 132 1.83 19.71 16.67
N ASP A 133 2.90 19.45 15.96
CA ASP A 133 3.61 20.42 15.10
C ASP A 133 3.19 20.38 13.63
N GLU A 134 2.00 19.82 13.32
CA GLU A 134 1.52 19.67 11.93
C GLU A 134 1.47 20.99 11.17
N ALA A 135 1.20 22.10 11.88
CA ALA A 135 1.17 23.43 11.28
C ALA A 135 2.54 23.88 10.75
N ASP A 136 3.63 23.33 11.28
CA ASP A 136 4.99 23.71 10.92
C ASP A 136 5.50 22.96 9.68
N TRP A 137 5.08 21.72 9.48
CA TRP A 137 5.59 20.87 8.40
C TRP A 137 4.55 20.51 7.31
N MET A 138 3.25 20.61 7.60
CA MET A 138 2.21 20.39 6.57
C MET A 138 2.25 21.53 5.55
N PRO A 139 2.01 21.25 4.26
CA PRO A 139 1.92 22.29 3.23
C PRO A 139 0.94 23.39 3.65
N LYS A 140 1.41 24.64 3.68
CA LYS A 140 0.68 25.78 4.26
C LYS A 140 -0.70 25.97 3.66
N GLU A 141 -0.82 25.87 2.33
CA GLU A 141 -2.10 26.08 1.64
C GLU A 141 -3.08 24.94 1.96
N ALA A 142 -2.63 23.71 2.00
CA ALA A 142 -3.45 22.56 2.42
C ALA A 142 -3.89 22.70 3.89
N PHE A 143 -2.99 23.10 4.78
CA PHE A 143 -3.30 23.32 6.19
C PHE A 143 -4.35 24.42 6.38
N ARG A 144 -4.22 25.53 5.63
CA ARG A 144 -5.22 26.64 5.59
C ARG A 144 -6.56 26.17 5.05
N ALA A 145 -6.55 25.29 4.05
CA ALA A 145 -7.75 24.68 3.48
C ALA A 145 -8.42 23.64 4.41
N GLY A 146 -7.78 23.32 5.53
CA GLY A 146 -8.34 22.47 6.59
C GLY A 146 -7.79 21.07 6.64
N ALA A 147 -6.73 20.73 5.90
CA ALA A 147 -6.04 19.45 6.04
C ALA A 147 -5.48 19.29 7.46
N ARG A 148 -5.59 18.09 8.02
CA ARG A 148 -5.18 17.78 9.40
C ARG A 148 -4.54 16.42 9.56
N ASP A 149 -4.40 15.70 8.44
CA ASP A 149 -3.88 14.33 8.43
C ASP A 149 -3.12 14.06 7.12
N VAL A 150 -2.52 12.89 7.00
CA VAL A 150 -1.76 12.47 5.83
C VAL A 150 -2.25 11.13 5.33
N LEU A 151 -2.50 11.04 4.03
CA LEU A 151 -2.79 9.79 3.33
C LEU A 151 -1.55 9.35 2.55
N GLY A 152 -1.04 8.15 2.84
CA GLY A 152 -0.07 7.45 1.99
C GLY A 152 -0.81 6.59 0.96
N VAL A 153 -0.43 6.70 -0.30
CA VAL A 153 -0.99 5.91 -1.40
C VAL A 153 0.13 5.25 -2.20
N GLN A 154 -0.16 4.08 -2.77
CA GLN A 154 0.77 3.40 -3.65
C GLN A 154 0.06 2.64 -4.76
N LEU A 155 0.69 2.57 -5.93
CA LEU A 155 0.34 1.73 -7.05
C LEU A 155 1.57 0.93 -7.44
N VAL A 156 1.43 -0.40 -7.51
CA VAL A 156 2.54 -1.31 -7.83
C VAL A 156 2.19 -2.11 -9.08
N THR A 157 3.15 -2.24 -9.99
CA THR A 157 3.05 -3.12 -11.17
C THR A 157 4.32 -3.94 -11.33
N MET A 158 4.19 -5.11 -11.96
CA MET A 158 5.31 -5.96 -12.40
C MET A 158 5.48 -5.93 -13.93
N GLY A 159 4.87 -4.94 -14.61
CA GLY A 159 4.82 -4.86 -16.06
C GLY A 159 3.77 -5.77 -16.68
N GLU A 160 3.70 -5.82 -18.02
CA GLU A 160 2.73 -6.63 -18.77
C GLU A 160 3.28 -8.00 -19.20
N ALA A 161 4.61 -8.16 -19.22
CA ALA A 161 5.24 -9.39 -19.70
C ALA A 161 4.85 -10.65 -18.90
N PRO A 162 4.63 -10.60 -17.58
CA PRO A 162 4.15 -11.77 -16.83
C PRO A 162 2.81 -12.31 -17.34
N SER A 163 1.87 -11.41 -17.65
CA SER A 163 0.55 -11.80 -18.16
C SER A 163 0.66 -12.44 -19.56
N ARG A 164 1.51 -11.91 -20.44
CA ARG A 164 1.77 -12.50 -21.76
C ARG A 164 2.46 -13.86 -21.63
N LYS A 165 3.44 -14.02 -20.75
CA LYS A 165 4.16 -15.28 -20.52
C LYS A 165 3.23 -16.37 -19.95
N ALA A 166 2.27 -16.02 -19.12
CA ALA A 166 1.30 -16.96 -18.54
C ALA A 166 0.25 -17.46 -19.57
N GLN A 167 0.08 -16.77 -20.71
CA GLN A 167 -0.85 -17.13 -21.78
C GLN A 167 -0.20 -17.97 -22.90
N ALA A 168 1.11 -18.07 -22.93
CA ALA A 168 1.88 -18.82 -23.91
C ALA A 168 2.09 -20.26 -23.47
#